data_b4559b80ca0e52f80578d94688007700
#
_entry.id   b4559b80ca0e52f80578d94688007700
#
_cell.length_a   1.000
_cell.length_b   1.000
_cell.length_c   1.000
_cell.angle_alpha   90.00
_cell.angle_beta   90.00
_cell.angle_gamma   90.00
#
_symmetry.space_group_name_H-M   'P 1'
#
loop_
_entity.id
_entity.type
_entity.pdbx_description
1 polymer ?
#
loop_
_entity_poly.entity_id
_entity_poly.type
_entity_poly.pdbx_seq_one_letter_code
_entity_poly.pdbx_strand_id
1 'polypeptide(L)'
;MAIFHFTVKIVGRSKGKSVISASAYLNGDVMKNEETGRISYYTSKKEVVYTSLMMCENAPPEWLHVPEENIKRFQQSIRYKRADDKDAALEKFKITFQKQRLWNEVLKIEKNADAQLGRSFEFSLPKEWSRQEQIDYTTEYIQKTFVDEGMCADWSIHDKGDGNPHVHLLVTMRPFNPDHSWGNKEVKDWDFVRDTDGNIVVDESHPDWWQDKKNPDRHGIRIPVLDENGVQKVGARNRKQWKRVLTDATGWNNPKNCELWRSEWAKMCNRHLSIDNLIDHRSYERQGKLKVPTIHEGADARKIEEKYLTGQIRKGSWKVEENQMIKKQNALLQKVIATFGKVSGALSMWREWLNDIRRKQRSNSHDGSNDYTDRGTAEYHGRNASGNTGKGREADVLSGAGRTIAAIRERIVRAATNLTGYRRTVDASGRKDRPDTETHRRKSAMAGIGTEIKQRE
;
A
#
# COMPACT_ATOMS: atom_id res chain seq x y z
N MET A 1 -0.71 -20.86 -0.89
CA MET A 1 0.10 -19.68 -1.26
C MET A 1 -0.59 -18.44 -0.74
N ALA A 2 0.04 -17.72 0.17
CA ALA A 2 -0.47 -16.47 0.71
C ALA A 2 -0.58 -15.40 -0.41
N ILE A 3 -1.71 -14.70 -0.47
CA ILE A 3 -1.92 -13.59 -1.41
C ILE A 3 -1.66 -12.30 -0.65
N PHE A 4 -0.69 -11.49 -1.12
CA PHE A 4 -0.44 -10.19 -0.53
C PHE A 4 -1.58 -9.23 -0.88
N HIS A 5 -2.32 -8.81 0.14
CA HIS A 5 -3.30 -7.74 0.05
C HIS A 5 -3.04 -6.74 1.17
N PHE A 6 -2.99 -5.45 0.85
CA PHE A 6 -2.78 -4.39 1.85
C PHE A 6 -3.35 -3.09 1.32
N THR A 7 -4.38 -2.58 1.98
CA THR A 7 -5.02 -1.29 1.65
C THR A 7 -4.92 -0.31 2.79
N VAL A 8 -4.84 0.97 2.45
CA VAL A 8 -4.81 2.09 3.41
C VAL A 8 -5.88 3.10 2.99
N LYS A 9 -6.70 3.54 3.94
CA LYS A 9 -7.77 4.52 3.72
C LYS A 9 -7.80 5.51 4.88
N ILE A 10 -8.16 6.76 4.61
CA ILE A 10 -8.39 7.77 5.65
C ILE A 10 -9.88 7.81 5.98
N VAL A 11 -10.20 7.75 7.26
CA VAL A 11 -11.52 8.02 7.81
C VAL A 11 -11.57 9.52 8.15
N GLY A 12 -12.30 10.29 7.36
CA GLY A 12 -12.40 11.76 7.50
C GLY A 12 -13.83 12.23 7.65
N ARG A 13 -14.03 13.35 8.37
CA ARG A 13 -15.35 13.98 8.55
C ARG A 13 -15.99 14.39 7.23
N SER A 14 -15.22 15.04 6.35
CA SER A 14 -15.72 15.54 5.05
C SER A 14 -16.30 14.46 4.14
N LYS A 15 -15.93 13.19 4.38
CA LYS A 15 -16.44 12.04 3.63
C LYS A 15 -17.70 11.43 4.26
N GLY A 16 -18.28 12.05 5.29
CA GLY A 16 -19.43 11.52 6.03
C GLY A 16 -19.17 10.20 6.75
N LYS A 17 -17.90 9.81 6.96
CA LYS A 17 -17.52 8.58 7.62
C LYS A 17 -17.41 8.79 9.11
N SER A 18 -18.02 7.87 9.90
CA SER A 18 -17.90 7.86 11.35
C SER A 18 -16.79 6.91 11.77
N VAL A 19 -15.82 7.40 12.53
CA VAL A 19 -14.78 6.56 13.13
C VAL A 19 -15.34 5.58 14.15
N ILE A 20 -16.39 5.98 14.91
CA ILE A 20 -17.12 5.10 15.83
C ILE A 20 -17.77 3.95 15.07
N SER A 21 -18.41 4.24 13.92
CA SER A 21 -19.03 3.18 13.10
C SER A 21 -17.98 2.26 12.48
N ALA A 22 -16.82 2.81 12.10
CA ALA A 22 -15.70 2.01 11.60
C ALA A 22 -15.18 1.06 12.69
N SER A 23 -14.92 1.57 13.91
CA SER A 23 -14.49 0.75 15.04
C SER A 23 -15.54 -0.30 15.44
N ALA A 24 -16.82 0.07 15.51
CA ALA A 24 -17.91 -0.89 15.79
C ALA A 24 -17.97 -2.01 14.74
N TYR A 25 -17.75 -1.67 13.45
CA TYR A 25 -17.68 -2.65 12.37
C TYR A 25 -16.48 -3.60 12.50
N LEU A 26 -15.30 -3.08 12.84
CA LEU A 26 -14.11 -3.91 13.08
C LEU A 26 -14.38 -4.95 14.18
N ASN A 27 -15.00 -4.51 15.26
CA ASN A 27 -15.19 -5.31 16.47
C ASN A 27 -16.43 -6.22 16.42
N GLY A 28 -17.32 -6.05 15.44
CA GLY A 28 -18.59 -6.74 15.40
C GLY A 28 -19.40 -6.48 16.68
N ASP A 29 -19.49 -5.20 17.09
CA ASP A 29 -20.09 -4.83 18.36
C ASP A 29 -20.96 -3.56 18.26
N VAL A 30 -21.46 -3.08 19.40
CA VAL A 30 -22.29 -1.89 19.53
C VAL A 30 -21.45 -0.77 20.13
N MET A 31 -21.41 0.38 19.44
CA MET A 31 -20.73 1.57 19.93
C MET A 31 -21.58 2.84 19.74
N LYS A 32 -21.53 3.72 20.72
CA LYS A 32 -22.23 5.01 20.72
C LYS A 32 -21.29 6.14 20.37
N ASN A 33 -21.67 6.95 19.40
CA ASN A 33 -21.06 8.25 19.13
C ASN A 33 -21.64 9.27 20.11
N GLU A 34 -20.82 9.80 21.01
CA GLU A 34 -21.25 10.74 22.04
C GLU A 34 -21.59 12.13 21.47
N GLU A 35 -20.92 12.54 20.38
CA GLU A 35 -21.16 13.82 19.71
C GLU A 35 -22.56 13.90 19.09
N THR A 36 -23.02 12.80 18.46
CA THR A 36 -24.28 12.80 17.71
C THR A 36 -25.38 11.97 18.38
N GLY A 37 -25.05 11.24 19.45
CA GLY A 37 -25.95 10.29 20.11
C GLY A 37 -26.24 9.01 19.30
N ARG A 38 -25.70 8.90 18.07
CA ARG A 38 -25.95 7.78 17.17
C ARG A 38 -25.29 6.49 17.67
N ILE A 39 -26.01 5.39 17.57
CA ILE A 39 -25.50 4.06 17.94
C ILE A 39 -25.28 3.24 16.67
N SER A 40 -24.12 2.59 16.58
CA SER A 40 -23.75 1.68 15.50
C SER A 40 -23.84 0.24 15.98
N TYR A 41 -24.57 -0.61 15.25
CA TYR A 41 -24.84 -2.01 15.61
C TYR A 41 -24.23 -2.95 14.58
N TYR A 42 -23.27 -3.79 14.97
CA TYR A 42 -22.63 -4.78 14.11
C TYR A 42 -22.53 -6.19 14.75
N THR A 43 -23.38 -6.48 15.74
CA THR A 43 -23.33 -7.73 16.52
C THR A 43 -23.65 -9.00 15.72
N SER A 44 -24.20 -8.86 14.51
CA SER A 44 -24.45 -10.00 13.61
C SER A 44 -23.20 -10.53 12.92
N LYS A 45 -22.06 -9.82 13.04
CA LYS A 45 -20.79 -10.23 12.42
C LYS A 45 -20.13 -11.35 13.21
N LYS A 46 -20.28 -12.57 12.74
CA LYS A 46 -19.68 -13.77 13.35
C LYS A 46 -18.22 -13.99 12.92
N GLU A 47 -17.78 -13.32 11.87
CA GLU A 47 -16.44 -13.42 11.32
C GLU A 47 -15.35 -12.76 12.16
N VAL A 48 -15.69 -12.00 13.20
CA VAL A 48 -14.71 -11.38 14.11
C VAL A 48 -14.23 -12.42 15.10
N VAL A 49 -13.02 -12.94 14.89
CA VAL A 49 -12.45 -14.02 15.70
C VAL A 49 -11.46 -13.56 16.76
N TYR A 50 -10.98 -12.34 16.64
CA TYR A 50 -10.08 -11.69 17.61
C TYR A 50 -10.22 -10.18 17.56
N THR A 51 -10.07 -9.51 18.69
CA THR A 51 -10.08 -8.05 18.79
C THR A 51 -9.15 -7.57 19.90
N SER A 52 -8.44 -6.46 19.66
CA SER A 52 -7.51 -5.88 20.61
C SER A 52 -7.45 -4.36 20.46
N LEU A 53 -7.05 -3.69 21.53
CA LEU A 53 -6.67 -2.27 21.57
C LEU A 53 -5.25 -2.17 22.12
N MET A 54 -4.38 -1.50 21.39
CA MET A 54 -3.01 -1.21 21.81
C MET A 54 -2.85 0.31 21.94
N MET A 55 -2.44 0.75 23.12
CA MET A 55 -2.23 2.16 23.42
C MET A 55 -0.74 2.47 23.31
N CYS A 56 -0.39 3.62 22.72
CA CYS A 56 0.99 4.10 22.71
C CYS A 56 1.41 4.58 24.10
N GLU A 57 2.72 4.70 24.34
CA GLU A 57 3.31 5.00 25.64
C GLU A 57 2.71 6.24 26.30
N ASN A 58 2.55 7.32 25.54
CA ASN A 58 2.05 8.59 26.07
C ASN A 58 0.52 8.72 26.06
N ALA A 59 -0.22 7.67 25.71
CA ALA A 59 -1.68 7.72 25.79
C ALA A 59 -2.14 7.72 27.24
N PRO A 60 -3.29 8.38 27.57
CA PRO A 60 -3.81 8.42 28.93
C PRO A 60 -4.11 7.03 29.48
N PRO A 61 -3.41 6.55 30.54
CA PRO A 61 -3.62 5.19 31.07
C PRO A 61 -5.01 4.97 31.64
N GLU A 62 -5.66 6.01 32.12
CA GLU A 62 -7.02 5.94 32.65
C GLU A 62 -8.07 5.59 31.56
N TRP A 63 -7.71 5.68 30.28
CA TRP A 63 -8.63 5.28 29.20
C TRP A 63 -8.78 3.76 29.09
N LEU A 64 -7.84 3.01 29.64
CA LEU A 64 -7.95 1.57 29.75
C LEU A 64 -8.82 1.11 30.95
N HIS A 65 -9.12 2.04 31.87
CA HIS A 65 -9.99 1.72 33.00
C HIS A 65 -11.46 1.64 32.58
N VAL A 66 -12.14 0.55 32.93
CA VAL A 66 -13.58 0.39 32.76
C VAL A 66 -14.24 0.52 34.13
N PRO A 67 -15.09 1.52 34.35
CA PRO A 67 -15.74 1.71 35.65
C PRO A 67 -16.58 0.48 36.08
N GLU A 68 -16.52 0.15 37.36
CA GLU A 68 -17.22 -1.02 37.92
C GLU A 68 -18.71 -1.00 37.64
N GLU A 69 -19.35 0.17 37.70
CA GLU A 69 -20.76 0.34 37.39
C GLU A 69 -21.14 -0.09 35.97
N ASN A 70 -20.24 0.17 34.98
CA ASN A 70 -20.42 -0.27 33.58
C ASN A 70 -20.27 -1.78 33.45
N ILE A 71 -19.33 -2.39 34.19
CA ILE A 71 -19.16 -3.84 34.27
C ILE A 71 -20.42 -4.48 34.85
N LYS A 72 -20.89 -4.00 36.01
CA LYS A 72 -22.10 -4.50 36.67
C LYS A 72 -23.35 -4.38 35.77
N ARG A 73 -23.49 -3.22 35.07
CA ARG A 73 -24.58 -3.01 34.11
C ARG A 73 -24.50 -4.00 32.94
N PHE A 74 -23.30 -4.26 32.40
CA PHE A 74 -23.12 -5.25 31.34
C PHE A 74 -23.48 -6.66 31.84
N GLN A 75 -23.03 -7.07 33.02
CA GLN A 75 -23.33 -8.38 33.62
C GLN A 75 -24.81 -8.59 33.86
N GLN A 76 -25.59 -7.52 34.08
CA GLN A 76 -27.05 -7.57 34.18
C GLN A 76 -27.76 -7.68 32.83
N SER A 77 -27.06 -7.39 31.72
CA SER A 77 -27.64 -7.39 30.38
C SER A 77 -27.99 -8.78 29.87
N ILE A 78 -29.00 -8.86 28.99
CA ILE A 78 -29.39 -10.11 28.31
C ILE A 78 -28.21 -10.67 27.50
N ARG A 79 -27.37 -9.81 26.94
CA ARG A 79 -26.21 -10.18 26.14
C ARG A 79 -25.21 -10.98 26.96
N TYR A 80 -24.85 -10.53 28.15
CA TYR A 80 -23.98 -11.27 29.07
C TYR A 80 -24.64 -12.56 29.57
N LYS A 81 -25.91 -12.49 29.98
CA LYS A 81 -26.65 -13.65 30.50
C LYS A 81 -26.75 -14.81 29.51
N ARG A 82 -26.83 -14.49 28.19
CA ARG A 82 -26.92 -15.48 27.09
C ARG A 82 -25.57 -15.87 26.50
N ALA A 83 -24.47 -15.29 26.95
CA ALA A 83 -23.15 -15.65 26.46
C ALA A 83 -22.76 -17.05 26.91
N ASP A 84 -22.25 -17.87 25.99
CA ASP A 84 -21.75 -19.22 26.24
C ASP A 84 -20.50 -19.16 27.13
N ASP A 85 -19.57 -18.24 26.80
CA ASP A 85 -18.41 -17.95 27.62
C ASP A 85 -18.54 -16.54 28.23
N LYS A 86 -18.70 -16.51 29.55
CA LYS A 86 -18.92 -15.28 30.34
C LYS A 86 -17.64 -14.42 30.40
N ASP A 87 -16.49 -15.05 30.52
CA ASP A 87 -15.22 -14.37 30.68
C ASP A 87 -14.79 -13.72 29.32
N ALA A 88 -14.93 -14.47 28.24
CA ALA A 88 -14.70 -13.92 26.90
C ALA A 88 -15.66 -12.77 26.56
N ALA A 89 -16.92 -12.87 26.95
CA ALA A 89 -17.92 -11.82 26.78
C ALA A 89 -17.60 -10.56 27.58
N LEU A 90 -17.10 -10.71 28.80
CA LEU A 90 -16.67 -9.60 29.65
C LEU A 90 -15.42 -8.93 29.13
N GLU A 91 -14.43 -9.68 28.73
CA GLU A 91 -13.21 -9.12 28.14
C GLU A 91 -13.51 -8.39 26.84
N LYS A 92 -14.33 -8.95 25.96
CA LYS A 92 -14.79 -8.26 24.73
C LYS A 92 -15.52 -6.96 25.07
N PHE A 93 -16.36 -6.95 26.09
CA PHE A 93 -17.04 -5.73 26.54
C PHE A 93 -16.05 -4.67 27.00
N LYS A 94 -15.05 -5.03 27.83
CA LYS A 94 -14.03 -4.11 28.31
C LYS A 94 -13.27 -3.48 27.16
N ILE A 95 -12.79 -4.28 26.23
CA ILE A 95 -12.08 -3.82 25.04
C ILE A 95 -12.97 -2.89 24.18
N THR A 96 -14.23 -3.25 23.96
CA THR A 96 -15.18 -2.41 23.22
C THR A 96 -15.42 -1.07 23.90
N PHE A 97 -15.54 -1.07 25.24
CA PHE A 97 -15.71 0.16 26.02
C PHE A 97 -14.50 1.09 25.88
N GLN A 98 -13.28 0.54 26.01
CA GLN A 98 -12.02 1.27 25.86
C GLN A 98 -11.89 1.87 24.43
N LYS A 99 -12.20 1.10 23.41
CA LYS A 99 -12.18 1.55 22.00
C LYS A 99 -13.22 2.66 21.76
N GLN A 100 -14.43 2.50 22.28
CA GLN A 100 -15.45 3.54 22.19
C GLN A 100 -14.98 4.84 22.85
N ARG A 101 -14.32 4.75 24.01
CA ARG A 101 -13.74 5.90 24.69
C ARG A 101 -12.67 6.58 23.82
N LEU A 102 -11.67 5.83 23.35
CA LEU A 102 -10.61 6.36 22.48
C LEU A 102 -11.18 7.15 21.30
N TRP A 103 -12.12 6.56 20.58
CA TRP A 103 -12.65 7.19 19.37
C TRP A 103 -13.59 8.36 19.63
N ASN A 104 -14.29 8.39 20.76
CA ASN A 104 -15.04 9.58 21.20
C ASN A 104 -14.10 10.72 21.61
N GLU A 105 -12.97 10.44 22.27
CA GLU A 105 -11.95 11.44 22.57
C GLU A 105 -11.31 12.00 21.30
N VAL A 106 -11.05 11.17 20.28
CA VAL A 106 -10.63 11.64 18.95
C VAL A 106 -11.66 12.58 18.34
N LEU A 107 -12.96 12.28 18.43
CA LEU A 107 -14.01 13.16 17.92
C LEU A 107 -14.06 14.50 18.65
N LYS A 108 -13.78 14.54 19.95
CA LYS A 108 -13.77 15.76 20.76
C LYS A 108 -12.64 16.71 20.36
N ILE A 109 -11.48 16.20 19.95
CA ILE A 109 -10.34 17.02 19.54
C ILE A 109 -10.37 17.38 18.05
N GLU A 110 -10.85 16.49 17.18
CA GLU A 110 -10.86 16.63 15.73
C GLU A 110 -12.14 17.33 15.24
N LYS A 111 -12.31 18.62 15.54
CA LYS A 111 -13.55 19.38 15.28
C LYS A 111 -13.70 19.92 13.87
N ASN A 112 -12.59 20.08 13.12
CA ASN A 112 -12.62 20.65 11.78
C ASN A 112 -13.44 19.78 10.83
N ALA A 113 -14.17 20.42 9.90
CA ALA A 113 -15.03 19.73 8.94
C ALA A 113 -14.26 18.76 8.01
N ASP A 114 -13.00 19.05 7.73
CA ASP A 114 -12.10 18.23 6.91
C ASP A 114 -11.17 17.33 7.73
N ALA A 115 -11.34 17.27 9.06
CA ALA A 115 -10.46 16.52 9.96
C ALA A 115 -10.34 15.04 9.57
N GLN A 116 -9.11 14.56 9.56
CA GLN A 116 -8.78 13.15 9.51
C GLN A 116 -8.96 12.57 10.91
N LEU A 117 -9.91 11.64 11.06
CA LEU A 117 -10.27 11.02 12.35
C LEU A 117 -9.44 9.79 12.66
N GLY A 118 -9.05 9.03 11.64
CA GLY A 118 -8.27 7.81 11.78
C GLY A 118 -7.78 7.32 10.44
N ARG A 119 -6.77 6.46 10.45
CA ARG A 119 -6.29 5.76 9.27
C ARG A 119 -6.63 4.28 9.39
N SER A 120 -7.38 3.77 8.42
CA SER A 120 -7.83 2.39 8.36
C SER A 120 -6.95 1.59 7.42
N PHE A 121 -6.56 0.41 7.89
CA PHE A 121 -5.83 -0.59 7.12
C PHE A 121 -6.65 -1.86 7.03
N GLU A 122 -6.47 -2.57 5.92
CA GLU A 122 -6.97 -3.91 5.72
C GLU A 122 -5.88 -4.71 5.02
N PHE A 123 -5.46 -5.82 5.63
CA PHE A 123 -4.41 -6.66 5.06
C PHE A 123 -4.67 -8.15 5.35
N SER A 124 -4.30 -9.00 4.37
CA SER A 124 -4.48 -10.44 4.46
C SER A 124 -3.45 -11.07 5.38
N LEU A 125 -3.89 -12.13 6.06
CA LEU A 125 -3.04 -13.00 6.87
C LEU A 125 -2.69 -14.26 6.08
N PRO A 126 -1.47 -14.81 6.22
CA PRO A 126 -1.15 -16.13 5.72
C PRO A 126 -2.08 -17.18 6.33
N LYS A 127 -2.74 -17.96 5.48
CA LYS A 127 -3.61 -19.06 5.91
C LYS A 127 -2.83 -20.25 6.48
N GLU A 128 -1.54 -20.26 6.23
CA GLU A 128 -0.57 -21.25 6.72
C GLU A 128 -0.32 -21.12 8.22
N TRP A 129 -0.59 -19.97 8.79
CA TRP A 129 -0.41 -19.68 10.21
C TRP A 129 -1.58 -20.20 11.03
N SER A 130 -1.28 -20.73 12.20
CA SER A 130 -2.28 -20.99 13.24
C SER A 130 -2.90 -19.66 13.74
N ARG A 131 -4.04 -19.75 14.43
CA ARG A 131 -4.70 -18.54 14.98
C ARG A 131 -3.78 -17.78 15.94
N GLN A 132 -3.03 -18.49 16.78
CA GLN A 132 -2.11 -17.86 17.72
C GLN A 132 -0.98 -17.14 16.98
N GLU A 133 -0.37 -17.77 15.98
CA GLU A 133 0.66 -17.12 15.15
C GLU A 133 0.12 -15.89 14.42
N GLN A 134 -1.12 -15.95 13.92
CA GLN A 134 -1.78 -14.78 13.32
C GLN A 134 -1.90 -13.61 14.31
N ILE A 135 -2.25 -13.90 15.55
CA ILE A 135 -2.35 -12.90 16.62
C ILE A 135 -0.97 -12.36 16.98
N ASP A 136 0.00 -13.22 17.26
CA ASP A 136 1.31 -12.83 17.76
C ASP A 136 2.09 -12.00 16.74
N TYR A 137 2.17 -12.46 15.50
CA TYR A 137 2.91 -11.75 14.45
C TYR A 137 2.22 -10.45 14.01
N THR A 138 0.88 -10.41 14.04
CA THR A 138 0.15 -9.17 13.80
C THR A 138 0.36 -8.17 14.95
N THR A 139 0.35 -8.63 16.20
CA THR A 139 0.63 -7.79 17.36
C THR A 139 2.04 -7.20 17.28
N GLU A 140 3.06 -8.02 16.97
CA GLU A 140 4.44 -7.55 16.79
C GLU A 140 4.54 -6.50 15.68
N TYR A 141 3.90 -6.75 14.53
CA TYR A 141 3.89 -5.80 13.43
C TYR A 141 3.23 -4.47 13.81
N ILE A 142 2.05 -4.52 14.43
CA ILE A 142 1.31 -3.32 14.84
C ILE A 142 2.09 -2.54 15.90
N GLN A 143 2.68 -3.23 16.87
CA GLN A 143 3.49 -2.63 17.93
C GLN A 143 4.63 -1.82 17.32
N LYS A 144 5.49 -2.46 16.52
CA LYS A 144 6.69 -1.83 15.94
C LYS A 144 6.39 -0.75 14.90
N THR A 145 5.30 -0.93 14.15
CA THR A 145 5.04 -0.07 12.98
C THR A 145 4.19 1.15 13.32
N PHE A 146 3.34 1.05 14.34
CA PHE A 146 2.37 2.10 14.65
C PHE A 146 2.41 2.53 16.13
N VAL A 147 2.46 1.57 17.06
CA VAL A 147 2.34 1.89 18.48
C VAL A 147 3.62 2.53 19.01
N ASP A 148 4.78 1.99 18.66
CA ASP A 148 6.09 2.55 19.02
C ASP A 148 6.32 3.93 18.37
N GLU A 149 5.66 4.20 17.22
CA GLU A 149 5.63 5.52 16.57
C GLU A 149 4.66 6.50 17.20
N GLY A 150 3.94 6.12 18.25
CA GLY A 150 3.04 6.98 19.03
C GLY A 150 1.56 6.95 18.60
N MET A 151 1.14 6.01 17.75
CA MET A 151 -0.26 5.81 17.37
C MET A 151 -0.94 4.81 18.31
N CYS A 152 -2.20 5.05 18.69
CA CYS A 152 -3.03 4.01 19.28
C CYS A 152 -3.66 3.17 18.17
N ALA A 153 -3.75 1.86 18.37
CA ALA A 153 -4.18 0.88 17.38
C ALA A 153 -5.38 0.06 17.86
N ASP A 154 -6.51 0.22 17.18
CA ASP A 154 -7.72 -0.59 17.31
C ASP A 154 -7.76 -1.60 16.18
N TRP A 155 -7.68 -2.90 16.47
CA TRP A 155 -7.60 -3.89 15.43
C TRP A 155 -8.35 -5.18 15.74
N SER A 156 -8.67 -5.94 14.70
CA SER A 156 -9.40 -7.19 14.78
C SER A 156 -9.02 -8.11 13.63
N ILE A 157 -9.09 -9.43 13.88
CA ILE A 157 -8.99 -10.46 12.85
C ILE A 157 -10.38 -10.87 12.42
N HIS A 158 -10.65 -10.81 11.14
CA HIS A 158 -11.85 -11.36 10.53
C HIS A 158 -11.52 -12.64 9.77
N ASP A 159 -12.30 -13.67 9.99
CA ASP A 159 -12.18 -14.95 9.31
C ASP A 159 -13.55 -15.59 9.13
N LYS A 160 -13.93 -15.80 7.88
CA LYS A 160 -15.20 -16.44 7.51
C LYS A 160 -15.07 -17.95 7.31
N GLY A 161 -13.87 -18.50 7.49
CA GLY A 161 -13.59 -19.90 7.14
C GLY A 161 -13.45 -20.13 5.63
N ASP A 162 -13.40 -19.08 4.82
CA ASP A 162 -13.26 -19.14 3.37
C ASP A 162 -11.80 -19.18 2.89
N GLY A 163 -10.84 -19.31 3.83
CA GLY A 163 -9.41 -19.34 3.58
C GLY A 163 -8.78 -17.98 3.30
N ASN A 164 -9.46 -16.90 3.67
CA ASN A 164 -8.98 -15.53 3.54
C ASN A 164 -9.05 -14.76 4.89
N PRO A 165 -8.34 -15.21 5.94
CA PRO A 165 -8.25 -14.45 7.17
C PRO A 165 -7.56 -13.11 6.90
N HIS A 166 -8.06 -12.03 7.53
CA HIS A 166 -7.54 -10.69 7.30
C HIS A 166 -7.70 -9.80 8.52
N VAL A 167 -6.81 -8.83 8.63
CA VAL A 167 -6.81 -7.83 9.69
C VAL A 167 -7.52 -6.58 9.21
N HIS A 168 -8.38 -6.06 10.06
CA HIS A 168 -8.82 -4.68 10.03
C HIS A 168 -8.13 -3.93 11.16
N LEU A 169 -7.46 -2.84 10.84
CA LEU A 169 -6.74 -1.98 11.78
C LEU A 169 -7.17 -0.55 11.58
N LEU A 170 -7.39 0.16 12.68
CA LEU A 170 -7.70 1.58 12.71
C LEU A 170 -6.74 2.25 13.70
N VAL A 171 -5.93 3.22 13.24
CA VAL A 171 -4.97 3.94 14.08
C VAL A 171 -5.32 5.41 14.21
N THR A 172 -4.91 6.01 15.33
CA THR A 172 -5.05 7.45 15.57
C THR A 172 -4.17 8.26 14.64
N MET A 173 -4.55 9.52 14.39
CA MET A 173 -3.86 10.45 13.48
C MET A 173 -3.25 11.64 14.22
N ARG A 174 -3.28 11.63 15.54
CA ARG A 174 -2.75 12.68 16.41
C ARG A 174 -1.88 12.04 17.49
N PRO A 175 -0.66 12.54 17.72
CA PRO A 175 0.20 12.04 18.78
C PRO A 175 -0.28 12.48 20.16
N PHE A 176 0.29 11.88 21.20
CA PHE A 176 0.19 12.35 22.57
C PHE A 176 1.51 13.02 23.01
N ASN A 177 1.39 14.02 23.85
CA ASN A 177 2.52 14.60 24.55
C ASN A 177 2.91 13.74 25.77
N PRO A 178 4.13 13.93 26.35
CA PRO A 178 4.55 13.19 27.54
C PRO A 178 3.66 13.41 28.79
N ASP A 179 2.88 14.48 28.80
CA ASP A 179 1.91 14.78 29.87
C ASP A 179 0.52 14.15 29.60
N HIS A 180 0.45 13.21 28.66
CA HIS A 180 -0.75 12.51 28.22
C HIS A 180 -1.81 13.39 27.52
N SER A 181 -1.53 14.66 27.28
CA SER A 181 -2.40 15.50 26.48
C SER A 181 -2.26 15.24 24.98
N TRP A 182 -3.26 15.61 24.18
CA TRP A 182 -3.17 15.53 22.73
C TRP A 182 -2.11 16.48 22.17
N GLY A 183 -1.17 15.96 21.40
CA GLY A 183 -0.18 16.73 20.67
C GLY A 183 -0.74 17.36 19.39
N ASN A 184 0.10 18.00 18.60
CA ASN A 184 -0.26 18.66 17.36
C ASN A 184 0.02 17.75 16.15
N LYS A 185 -0.90 17.69 15.18
CA LYS A 185 -0.66 17.04 13.89
C LYS A 185 0.27 17.84 13.00
N GLU A 186 0.19 19.16 13.13
CA GLU A 186 0.89 20.11 12.29
C GLU A 186 1.58 21.15 13.16
N VAL A 187 2.77 21.55 12.73
CA VAL A 187 3.55 22.63 13.34
C VAL A 187 3.67 23.77 12.33
N LYS A 188 3.47 24.98 12.80
CA LYS A 188 3.67 26.18 11.99
C LYS A 188 5.17 26.45 11.91
N ASP A 189 5.77 26.18 10.77
CA ASP A 189 7.18 26.37 10.51
C ASP A 189 7.46 27.52 9.52
N TRP A 190 8.72 27.89 9.38
CA TRP A 190 9.16 28.81 8.34
C TRP A 190 9.03 28.14 6.97
N ASP A 191 8.59 28.91 5.98
CA ASP A 191 8.66 28.50 4.58
C ASP A 191 10.06 28.83 4.04
N PHE A 192 10.74 27.83 3.47
CA PHE A 192 12.10 27.96 2.95
C PHE A 192 12.12 27.90 1.43
N VAL A 193 13.10 28.57 0.82
CA VAL A 193 13.37 28.49 -0.61
C VAL A 193 13.75 27.04 -0.96
N ARG A 194 13.18 26.55 -2.06
CA ARG A 194 13.43 25.18 -2.57
C ARG A 194 13.98 25.21 -3.98
N ASP A 195 14.82 24.25 -4.30
CA ASP A 195 15.32 24.00 -5.66
C ASP A 195 14.23 23.38 -6.57
N THR A 196 14.59 23.11 -7.81
CA THR A 196 13.69 22.46 -8.80
C THR A 196 13.27 21.04 -8.42
N ASP A 197 14.04 20.38 -7.58
CA ASP A 197 13.78 19.02 -7.10
C ASP A 197 12.98 19.02 -5.78
N GLY A 198 12.69 20.23 -5.23
CA GLY A 198 11.91 20.44 -4.00
C GLY A 198 12.74 20.38 -2.71
N ASN A 199 14.07 20.28 -2.79
CA ASN A 199 14.94 20.30 -1.62
C ASN A 199 15.13 21.73 -1.12
N ILE A 200 15.33 21.90 0.20
CA ILE A 200 15.65 23.21 0.79
C ILE A 200 17.03 23.65 0.28
N VAL A 201 17.10 24.89 -0.23
CA VAL A 201 18.36 25.49 -0.65
C VAL A 201 19.20 25.80 0.58
N VAL A 202 20.44 25.28 0.60
CA VAL A 202 21.43 25.51 1.66
C VAL A 202 22.44 26.55 1.16
N ASP A 203 22.32 27.77 1.67
CA ASP A 203 23.27 28.85 1.44
C ASP A 203 23.39 29.69 2.70
N GLU A 204 24.40 29.40 3.51
CA GLU A 204 24.64 30.05 4.79
C GLU A 204 25.08 31.53 4.62
N SER A 205 25.54 31.90 3.44
CA SER A 205 25.94 33.29 3.13
C SER A 205 24.74 34.19 2.79
N HIS A 206 23.58 33.60 2.52
CA HIS A 206 22.39 34.37 2.15
C HIS A 206 21.87 35.23 3.32
N PRO A 207 21.52 36.50 3.12
CA PRO A 207 21.10 37.42 4.18
C PRO A 207 19.84 36.98 4.94
N ASP A 208 19.03 36.12 4.33
CA ASP A 208 17.79 35.59 4.90
C ASP A 208 17.96 34.16 5.41
N TRP A 209 19.21 33.68 5.49
CA TRP A 209 19.53 32.40 6.09
C TRP A 209 19.07 32.34 7.55
N TRP A 210 18.56 31.19 7.92
CA TRP A 210 18.12 30.92 9.29
C TRP A 210 18.36 29.46 9.65
N GLN A 211 18.80 29.23 10.87
CA GLN A 211 18.98 27.91 11.45
C GLN A 211 18.43 27.90 12.88
N ASP A 212 17.76 26.82 13.25
CA ASP A 212 17.25 26.62 14.60
C ASP A 212 18.39 26.26 15.55
N LYS A 213 18.54 27.02 16.64
CA LYS A 213 19.57 26.79 17.64
C LYS A 213 19.41 25.48 18.40
N LYS A 214 18.17 24.98 18.53
CA LYS A 214 17.85 23.74 19.27
C LYS A 214 17.82 22.51 18.35
N ASN A 215 17.55 22.72 17.08
CA ASN A 215 17.52 21.68 16.07
C ASN A 215 18.26 22.16 14.81
N PRO A 216 19.58 21.96 14.72
CA PRO A 216 20.40 22.44 13.59
C PRO A 216 19.98 21.91 12.22
N ASP A 217 19.34 20.75 12.15
CA ASP A 217 18.83 20.16 10.90
C ASP A 217 17.67 20.98 10.31
N ARG A 218 17.09 21.85 11.11
CA ARG A 218 16.03 22.76 10.69
C ARG A 218 16.62 24.11 10.30
N HIS A 219 16.91 24.27 9.01
CA HIS A 219 17.57 25.44 8.44
C HIS A 219 17.14 25.73 7.00
N GLY A 220 17.45 26.93 6.50
CA GLY A 220 17.22 27.32 5.12
C GLY A 220 17.07 28.83 4.93
N ILE A 221 16.94 29.25 3.69
CA ILE A 221 16.66 30.64 3.33
C ILE A 221 15.16 30.89 3.50
N ARG A 222 14.77 31.76 4.44
CA ARG A 222 13.36 32.06 4.70
C ARG A 222 12.75 32.91 3.59
N ILE A 223 11.52 32.63 3.22
CA ILE A 223 10.78 33.38 2.20
C ILE A 223 10.13 34.62 2.86
N PRO A 224 10.44 35.86 2.39
CA PRO A 224 9.84 37.07 2.94
C PRO A 224 8.35 37.18 2.58
N VAL A 225 7.57 37.80 3.47
CA VAL A 225 6.22 38.25 3.14
C VAL A 225 6.34 39.64 2.51
N LEU A 226 5.95 39.77 1.24
CA LEU A 226 6.01 41.01 0.49
C LEU A 226 4.68 41.76 0.55
N ASP A 227 4.74 43.10 0.45
CA ASP A 227 3.58 43.95 0.24
C ASP A 227 3.23 44.04 -1.28
N GLU A 228 2.27 44.87 -1.64
CA GLU A 228 1.81 45.08 -3.01
C GLU A 228 2.91 45.71 -3.92
N ASN A 229 3.92 46.34 -3.33
CA ASN A 229 5.05 46.96 -4.03
C ASN A 229 6.29 46.06 -4.07
N GLY A 230 6.19 44.82 -3.57
CA GLY A 230 7.32 43.87 -3.54
C GLY A 230 8.31 44.11 -2.40
N VAL A 231 7.99 45.01 -1.43
CA VAL A 231 8.85 45.30 -0.26
C VAL A 231 8.50 44.35 0.88
N GLN A 232 9.52 43.85 1.60
CA GLN A 232 9.28 42.98 2.76
C GLN A 232 8.46 43.65 3.84
N LYS A 233 7.34 43.08 4.21
CA LYS A 233 6.48 43.55 5.29
C LYS A 233 7.20 43.55 6.64
N VAL A 234 6.95 44.57 7.40
CA VAL A 234 7.48 44.75 8.75
C VAL A 234 6.32 44.76 9.74
N GLY A 235 6.43 44.00 10.79
CA GLY A 235 5.44 43.92 11.84
C GLY A 235 5.76 44.84 13.05
N ALA A 236 5.10 44.59 14.16
CA ALA A 236 5.35 45.31 15.40
C ALA A 236 6.84 45.26 15.79
N ARG A 237 7.36 46.33 16.35
CA ARG A 237 8.76 46.50 16.74
C ARG A 237 9.76 46.38 15.58
N ASN A 238 9.37 46.78 14.38
CA ASN A 238 10.19 46.78 13.18
C ASN A 238 10.74 45.38 12.79
N ARG A 239 10.01 44.31 13.11
CA ARG A 239 10.43 42.94 12.81
C ARG A 239 10.01 42.55 11.41
N LYS A 240 10.95 42.10 10.58
CA LYS A 240 10.70 41.52 9.26
C LYS A 240 9.73 40.35 9.35
N GLN A 241 8.75 40.30 8.43
CA GLN A 241 7.80 39.17 8.36
C GLN A 241 8.24 38.14 7.35
N TRP A 242 8.10 36.87 7.75
CA TRP A 242 8.49 35.70 6.96
C TRP A 242 7.29 34.82 6.74
N LYS A 243 7.23 34.18 5.57
CA LYS A 243 6.19 33.20 5.30
C LYS A 243 6.31 32.00 6.25
N ARG A 244 5.16 31.49 6.61
CA ARG A 244 5.06 30.25 7.40
C ARG A 244 4.21 29.24 6.67
N VAL A 245 4.57 27.98 6.82
CA VAL A 245 3.88 26.81 6.27
C VAL A 245 3.50 25.88 7.42
N LEU A 246 2.39 25.19 7.27
CA LEU A 246 2.04 24.09 8.16
C LEU A 246 2.78 22.85 7.69
N THR A 247 3.63 22.29 8.56
CA THR A 247 4.37 21.04 8.31
C THR A 247 3.79 19.93 9.16
N ASP A 248 3.77 18.71 8.63
CA ASP A 248 3.38 17.52 9.38
C ASP A 248 4.35 17.32 10.56
N ALA A 249 3.84 17.40 11.77
CA ALA A 249 4.64 17.30 13.00
C ALA A 249 5.12 15.86 13.26
N THR A 250 4.43 14.88 12.71
CA THR A 250 4.64 13.46 12.98
C THR A 250 5.27 12.73 11.81
N GLY A 251 5.21 13.27 10.60
CA GLY A 251 5.56 12.58 9.37
C GLY A 251 4.56 11.50 8.94
N TRP A 252 3.48 11.28 9.70
CA TRP A 252 2.54 10.17 9.45
C TRP A 252 1.74 10.31 8.15
N ASN A 253 1.58 11.54 7.64
CA ASN A 253 0.91 11.81 6.37
C ASN A 253 1.83 11.71 5.15
N ASN A 254 3.12 11.41 5.33
CA ASN A 254 4.03 11.25 4.20
C ASN A 254 3.57 10.10 3.30
N PRO A 255 3.38 10.33 1.98
CA PRO A 255 2.96 9.29 1.03
C PRO A 255 3.90 8.07 0.99
N LYS A 256 5.18 8.24 1.29
CA LYS A 256 6.18 7.16 1.36
C LYS A 256 5.85 6.12 2.42
N ASN A 257 5.11 6.50 3.47
CA ASN A 257 4.71 5.57 4.52
C ASN A 257 3.84 4.41 4.02
N CYS A 258 3.03 4.64 2.99
CA CYS A 258 2.23 3.55 2.41
C CYS A 258 3.10 2.41 1.87
N GLU A 259 4.22 2.75 1.24
CA GLU A 259 5.19 1.75 0.75
C GLU A 259 5.96 1.11 1.92
N LEU A 260 6.36 1.91 2.91
CA LEU A 260 7.04 1.43 4.10
C LEU A 260 6.18 0.40 4.86
N TRP A 261 4.94 0.74 5.20
CA TRP A 261 4.02 -0.16 5.92
C TRP A 261 3.77 -1.47 5.17
N ARG A 262 3.61 -1.40 3.85
CA ARG A 262 3.45 -2.60 2.99
C ARG A 262 4.71 -3.47 2.99
N SER A 263 5.88 -2.85 2.91
CA SER A 263 7.18 -3.52 2.94
C SER A 263 7.42 -4.21 4.27
N GLU A 264 7.17 -3.51 5.39
CA GLU A 264 7.36 -4.08 6.72
C GLU A 264 6.41 -5.27 6.99
N TRP A 265 5.13 -5.18 6.53
CA TRP A 265 4.23 -6.32 6.61
C TRP A 265 4.71 -7.52 5.78
N ALA A 266 5.20 -7.29 4.57
CA ALA A 266 5.77 -8.37 3.77
C ALA A 266 7.01 -8.99 4.41
N LYS A 267 7.89 -8.18 5.01
CA LYS A 267 9.06 -8.65 5.75
C LYS A 267 8.65 -9.48 6.97
N MET A 268 7.65 -9.02 7.74
CA MET A 268 7.09 -9.75 8.87
C MET A 268 6.58 -11.12 8.43
N CYS A 269 5.75 -11.17 7.39
CA CYS A 269 5.26 -12.45 6.87
C CYS A 269 6.40 -13.37 6.42
N ASN A 270 7.38 -12.84 5.69
CA ASN A 270 8.46 -13.63 5.12
C ASN A 270 9.44 -14.20 6.14
N ARG A 271 9.50 -13.64 7.35
CA ARG A 271 10.26 -14.23 8.46
C ARG A 271 9.68 -15.56 8.96
N HIS A 272 8.38 -15.76 8.74
CA HIS A 272 7.61 -16.87 9.29
C HIS A 272 6.93 -17.74 8.22
N LEU A 273 7.21 -17.48 6.94
CA LEU A 273 6.74 -18.30 5.82
C LEU A 273 7.85 -19.17 5.26
N SER A 274 7.49 -20.34 4.76
CA SER A 274 8.42 -21.18 3.99
C SER A 274 8.84 -20.47 2.70
N ILE A 275 10.02 -20.84 2.17
CA ILE A 275 10.61 -20.22 0.98
C ILE A 275 9.67 -20.26 -0.24
N ASP A 276 8.85 -21.30 -0.35
CA ASP A 276 7.89 -21.46 -1.46
C ASP A 276 6.65 -20.56 -1.34
N ASN A 277 6.42 -19.99 -0.16
CA ASN A 277 5.24 -19.18 0.15
C ASN A 277 5.56 -17.69 0.39
N LEU A 278 6.80 -17.27 0.12
CA LEU A 278 7.20 -15.87 0.31
C LEU A 278 6.32 -14.92 -0.52
N ILE A 279 6.01 -13.78 0.08
CA ILE A 279 5.18 -12.73 -0.52
C ILE A 279 6.01 -11.50 -0.86
N ASP A 280 5.57 -10.73 -1.84
CA ASP A 280 6.20 -9.48 -2.26
C ASP A 280 5.13 -8.38 -2.34
N HIS A 281 5.38 -7.27 -1.64
CA HIS A 281 4.47 -6.12 -1.57
C HIS A 281 4.44 -5.28 -2.85
N ARG A 282 5.45 -5.44 -3.73
CA ARG A 282 5.60 -4.65 -4.96
C ARG A 282 4.60 -5.12 -6.02
N SER A 283 4.26 -4.24 -6.96
CA SER A 283 3.49 -4.61 -8.15
C SER A 283 4.24 -5.66 -8.99
N TYR A 284 3.53 -6.48 -9.76
CA TYR A 284 4.17 -7.46 -10.64
C TYR A 284 5.19 -6.84 -11.58
N GLU A 285 4.93 -5.63 -12.07
CA GLU A 285 5.88 -4.86 -12.89
C GLU A 285 7.18 -4.56 -12.13
N ARG A 286 7.09 -4.06 -10.90
CA ARG A 286 8.26 -3.80 -10.03
C ARG A 286 8.99 -5.08 -9.61
N GLN A 287 8.31 -6.22 -9.62
CA GLN A 287 8.90 -7.54 -9.40
C GLN A 287 9.55 -8.10 -10.68
N GLY A 288 9.44 -7.44 -11.82
CA GLY A 288 9.88 -7.96 -13.13
C GLY A 288 9.06 -9.16 -13.61
N LYS A 289 7.88 -9.40 -13.04
CA LYS A 289 6.99 -10.51 -13.40
C LYS A 289 6.08 -10.09 -14.55
N LEU A 290 6.13 -10.82 -15.65
CA LEU A 290 5.20 -10.66 -16.76
C LEU A 290 3.84 -11.29 -16.40
N LYS A 291 3.06 -10.56 -15.61
CA LYS A 291 1.73 -10.98 -15.16
C LYS A 291 0.80 -9.78 -15.03
N VAL A 292 -0.40 -9.88 -15.58
CA VAL A 292 -1.45 -8.87 -15.43
C VAL A 292 -2.17 -9.09 -14.10
N PRO A 293 -2.29 -8.07 -13.24
CA PRO A 293 -3.03 -8.21 -11.99
C PRO A 293 -4.53 -8.33 -12.24
N THR A 294 -5.21 -9.15 -11.43
CA THR A 294 -6.68 -9.19 -11.40
C THR A 294 -7.24 -7.96 -10.71
N ILE A 295 -8.50 -7.61 -11.03
CA ILE A 295 -9.23 -6.55 -10.36
C ILE A 295 -10.00 -7.09 -9.16
N HIS A 296 -10.21 -6.26 -8.14
CA HIS A 296 -11.01 -6.65 -6.98
C HIS A 296 -12.48 -6.79 -7.34
N GLU A 297 -13.05 -7.98 -7.16
CA GLU A 297 -14.45 -8.27 -7.49
C GLU A 297 -15.42 -7.62 -6.50
N GLY A 298 -15.15 -7.75 -5.21
CA GLY A 298 -16.04 -7.30 -4.15
C GLY A 298 -17.25 -8.24 -3.95
N ALA A 299 -17.98 -8.02 -2.83
CA ALA A 299 -19.13 -8.86 -2.48
C ALA A 299 -20.29 -8.74 -3.47
N ASP A 300 -20.53 -7.53 -3.99
CA ASP A 300 -21.62 -7.29 -4.93
C ASP A 300 -21.40 -7.97 -6.27
N ALA A 301 -20.17 -7.95 -6.79
CA ALA A 301 -19.83 -8.64 -8.02
C ALA A 301 -20.02 -10.16 -7.91
N ARG A 302 -19.63 -10.74 -6.76
CA ARG A 302 -19.83 -12.18 -6.47
C ARG A 302 -21.30 -12.54 -6.38
N LYS A 303 -22.13 -11.73 -5.68
CA LYS A 303 -23.60 -11.94 -5.63
C LYS A 303 -24.26 -11.84 -6.99
N ILE A 304 -23.83 -10.89 -7.83
CA ILE A 304 -24.31 -10.76 -9.21
C ILE A 304 -23.96 -12.01 -9.99
N GLU A 305 -22.71 -12.49 -9.88
CA GLU A 305 -22.27 -13.69 -10.57
C GLU A 305 -23.02 -14.94 -10.12
N GLU A 306 -23.24 -15.10 -8.82
CA GLU A 306 -24.03 -16.20 -8.24
C GLU A 306 -25.47 -16.21 -8.82
N LYS A 307 -26.13 -15.06 -8.83
CA LYS A 307 -27.46 -14.93 -9.44
C LYS A 307 -27.47 -15.22 -10.95
N TYR A 308 -26.41 -14.87 -11.66
CA TYR A 308 -26.26 -15.19 -13.06
C TYR A 308 -26.09 -16.71 -13.28
N LEU A 309 -25.22 -17.35 -12.52
CA LEU A 309 -24.97 -18.79 -12.59
C LEU A 309 -26.21 -19.62 -12.20
N THR A 310 -27.07 -19.09 -11.32
CA THR A 310 -28.34 -19.73 -10.92
C THR A 310 -29.52 -19.36 -11.84
N GLY A 311 -29.27 -18.63 -12.94
CA GLY A 311 -30.30 -18.24 -13.91
C GLY A 311 -31.29 -17.17 -13.45
N GLN A 312 -31.06 -16.53 -12.29
CA GLN A 312 -31.93 -15.48 -11.74
C GLN A 312 -31.80 -14.16 -12.50
N ILE A 313 -30.67 -13.92 -13.16
CA ILE A 313 -30.43 -12.71 -13.97
C ILE A 313 -29.76 -13.09 -15.30
N ARG A 314 -29.96 -12.27 -16.32
CA ARG A 314 -29.46 -12.54 -17.69
C ARG A 314 -27.99 -12.16 -17.93
N LYS A 315 -27.35 -11.38 -17.05
CA LYS A 315 -25.99 -10.87 -17.26
C LYS A 315 -25.19 -11.00 -15.97
N GLY A 316 -24.03 -11.63 -16.06
CA GLY A 316 -23.07 -11.78 -14.99
C GLY A 316 -22.31 -10.49 -14.64
N SER A 317 -21.39 -10.59 -13.71
CA SER A 317 -20.54 -9.46 -13.30
C SER A 317 -19.42 -9.23 -14.30
N TRP A 318 -19.33 -8.02 -14.86
CA TRP A 318 -18.23 -7.64 -15.75
C TRP A 318 -16.85 -7.78 -15.08
N LYS A 319 -16.76 -7.62 -13.75
CA LYS A 319 -15.50 -7.81 -13.00
C LYS A 319 -15.05 -9.26 -12.98
N VAL A 320 -15.98 -10.18 -12.85
CA VAL A 320 -15.69 -11.63 -12.87
C VAL A 320 -15.27 -12.04 -14.28
N GLU A 321 -15.99 -11.59 -15.30
CA GLU A 321 -15.66 -11.84 -16.70
C GLU A 321 -14.27 -11.31 -17.05
N GLU A 322 -13.96 -10.08 -16.65
CA GLU A 322 -12.65 -9.46 -16.83
C GLU A 322 -11.54 -10.28 -16.16
N ASN A 323 -11.77 -10.73 -14.92
CA ASN A 323 -10.81 -11.57 -14.22
C ASN A 323 -10.61 -12.94 -14.87
N GLN A 324 -11.64 -13.51 -15.48
CA GLN A 324 -11.51 -14.75 -16.25
C GLN A 324 -10.64 -14.52 -17.49
N MET A 325 -10.83 -13.40 -18.22
CA MET A 325 -9.96 -13.06 -19.35
C MET A 325 -8.51 -12.84 -18.91
N ILE A 326 -8.27 -12.11 -17.81
CA ILE A 326 -6.94 -11.91 -17.26
C ILE A 326 -6.28 -13.26 -16.91
N LYS A 327 -7.00 -14.18 -16.28
CA LYS A 327 -6.50 -15.52 -15.96
C LYS A 327 -6.07 -16.27 -17.21
N LYS A 328 -6.89 -16.24 -18.27
CA LYS A 328 -6.56 -16.86 -19.58
C LYS A 328 -5.32 -16.22 -20.20
N GLN A 329 -5.22 -14.89 -20.21
CA GLN A 329 -4.06 -14.16 -20.72
C GLN A 329 -2.78 -14.51 -19.94
N ASN A 330 -2.84 -14.54 -18.61
CA ASN A 330 -1.72 -14.92 -17.77
C ASN A 330 -1.27 -16.36 -18.01
N ALA A 331 -2.21 -17.30 -18.21
CA ALA A 331 -1.89 -18.69 -18.53
C ALA A 331 -1.18 -18.82 -19.89
N LEU A 332 -1.63 -18.05 -20.89
CA LEU A 332 -0.97 -18.00 -22.19
C LEU A 332 0.44 -17.40 -22.07
N LEU A 333 0.58 -16.31 -21.34
CA LEU A 333 1.86 -15.63 -21.09
C LEU A 333 2.87 -16.58 -20.43
N GLN A 334 2.44 -17.36 -19.45
CA GLN A 334 3.28 -18.36 -18.78
C GLN A 334 3.73 -19.48 -19.75
N LYS A 335 2.86 -19.94 -20.63
CA LYS A 335 3.23 -20.92 -21.69
C LYS A 335 4.29 -20.33 -22.62
N VAL A 336 4.13 -19.09 -23.06
CA VAL A 336 5.12 -18.40 -23.90
C VAL A 336 6.46 -18.27 -23.18
N ILE A 337 6.48 -17.83 -21.93
CA ILE A 337 7.70 -17.71 -21.12
C ILE A 337 8.40 -19.05 -20.97
N ALA A 338 7.65 -20.11 -20.64
CA ALA A 338 8.20 -21.46 -20.50
C ALA A 338 8.81 -21.98 -21.82
N THR A 339 8.17 -21.69 -22.95
CA THR A 339 8.70 -22.06 -24.28
C THR A 339 10.00 -21.33 -24.59
N PHE A 340 10.04 -20.00 -24.34
CA PHE A 340 11.28 -19.22 -24.49
C PHE A 340 12.40 -19.70 -23.55
N GLY A 341 12.08 -20.06 -22.30
CA GLY A 341 13.04 -20.63 -21.36
C GLY A 341 13.67 -21.93 -21.88
N LYS A 342 12.86 -22.82 -22.47
CA LYS A 342 13.35 -24.06 -23.11
C LYS A 342 14.27 -23.77 -24.30
N VAL A 343 13.88 -22.84 -25.16
CA VAL A 343 14.68 -22.44 -26.32
C VAL A 343 16.01 -21.77 -25.89
N SER A 344 15.96 -20.91 -24.90
CA SER A 344 17.17 -20.27 -24.35
C SER A 344 18.10 -21.27 -23.69
N GLY A 345 17.56 -22.24 -22.93
CA GLY A 345 18.34 -23.35 -22.34
C GLY A 345 19.00 -24.24 -23.41
N ALA A 346 18.26 -24.58 -24.46
CA ALA A 346 18.81 -25.33 -25.58
C ALA A 346 19.94 -24.60 -26.30
N LEU A 347 19.80 -23.28 -26.50
CA LEU A 347 20.85 -22.42 -27.07
C LEU A 347 22.09 -22.33 -26.17
N SER A 348 21.91 -22.31 -24.85
CA SER A 348 23.05 -22.31 -23.90
C SER A 348 23.80 -23.63 -23.95
N MET A 349 23.12 -24.75 -23.92
CA MET A 349 23.73 -26.09 -24.04
C MET A 349 24.46 -26.25 -25.37
N TRP A 350 23.87 -25.77 -26.46
CA TRP A 350 24.51 -25.81 -27.79
C TRP A 350 25.76 -24.96 -27.84
N ARG A 351 25.77 -23.80 -27.19
CA ARG A 351 26.94 -22.91 -27.07
C ARG A 351 28.05 -23.56 -26.24
N GLU A 352 27.73 -24.24 -25.15
CA GLU A 352 28.68 -24.98 -24.33
C GLU A 352 29.29 -26.14 -25.11
N TRP A 353 28.48 -26.91 -25.86
CA TRP A 353 28.93 -27.97 -26.73
C TRP A 353 29.90 -27.47 -27.83
N LEU A 354 29.59 -26.34 -28.49
CA LEU A 354 30.48 -25.73 -29.45
C LEU A 354 31.81 -25.29 -28.82
N ASN A 355 31.79 -24.73 -27.63
CA ASN A 355 32.99 -24.37 -26.91
C ASN A 355 33.83 -25.57 -26.49
N ASP A 356 33.22 -26.70 -26.18
CA ASP A 356 33.93 -27.95 -25.88
C ASP A 356 34.60 -28.53 -27.13
N ILE A 357 33.93 -28.55 -28.27
CA ILE A 357 34.55 -28.91 -29.57
C ILE A 357 35.76 -28.05 -29.88
N ARG A 358 35.63 -26.73 -29.73
CA ARG A 358 36.76 -25.80 -29.96
C ARG A 358 37.95 -26.03 -29.04
N ARG A 359 37.70 -26.41 -27.75
CA ARG A 359 38.75 -26.79 -26.81
C ARG A 359 39.47 -28.07 -27.28
N LYS A 360 38.70 -29.12 -27.68
CA LYS A 360 39.27 -30.36 -28.20
C LYS A 360 40.07 -30.21 -29.48
N GLN A 361 39.64 -29.32 -30.38
CA GLN A 361 40.41 -29.01 -31.61
C GLN A 361 41.71 -28.28 -31.29
N ARG A 362 41.74 -27.44 -30.26
CA ARG A 362 42.98 -26.74 -29.84
C ARG A 362 43.95 -27.66 -29.11
N SER A 363 43.47 -28.66 -28.35
CA SER A 363 44.36 -29.64 -27.71
C SER A 363 45.01 -30.56 -28.72
N ASN A 364 44.27 -30.98 -29.80
CA ASN A 364 44.81 -31.82 -30.85
C ASN A 364 45.77 -31.09 -31.79
N SER A 365 45.78 -29.78 -31.83
CA SER A 365 46.75 -29.00 -32.64
C SER A 365 48.04 -28.68 -31.87
N HIS A 366 48.17 -29.03 -30.59
CA HIS A 366 49.36 -28.81 -29.77
C HIS A 366 50.22 -30.07 -29.61
N ASP A 367 49.74 -31.25 -30.05
CA ASP A 367 50.44 -32.51 -29.92
C ASP A 367 51.26 -32.90 -31.19
N GLY A 368 51.43 -31.98 -32.14
CA GLY A 368 52.08 -32.20 -33.43
C GLY A 368 53.26 -31.28 -33.74
N SER A 369 54.07 -30.88 -32.76
CA SER A 369 55.35 -30.20 -33.08
C SER A 369 56.37 -30.30 -31.94
N ASN A 370 57.02 -31.47 -31.86
CA ASN A 370 58.37 -31.56 -31.34
C ASN A 370 59.18 -32.33 -32.36
N ASP A 371 60.00 -31.67 -33.14
CA ASP A 371 61.40 -31.93 -33.40
C ASP A 371 61.81 -31.17 -34.66
N TYR A 372 62.79 -30.34 -34.61
CA TYR A 372 64.00 -30.22 -35.33
C TYR A 372 64.66 -28.84 -35.12
N THR A 373 65.87 -28.98 -34.72
CA THR A 373 66.87 -27.96 -34.47
C THR A 373 67.28 -27.17 -35.70
N ASP A 374 67.73 -25.93 -35.41
CA ASP A 374 68.97 -25.27 -35.80
C ASP A 374 68.97 -24.24 -36.97
N ARG A 375 69.48 -23.07 -36.58
CA ARG A 375 70.23 -22.07 -37.32
C ARG A 375 69.65 -21.30 -38.53
N GLY A 376 69.79 -19.98 -38.41
CA GLY A 376 70.00 -19.14 -39.55
C GLY A 376 69.30 -17.78 -39.60
N THR A 377 70.06 -16.76 -39.31
CA THR A 377 69.77 -15.33 -39.52
C THR A 377 69.25 -15.03 -40.91
N ALA A 378 68.25 -14.20 -41.05
CA ALA A 378 68.19 -13.09 -41.98
C ALA A 378 66.96 -12.21 -41.86
N GLU A 379 67.18 -10.94 -41.77
CA GLU A 379 66.15 -9.88 -41.94
C GLU A 379 65.52 -9.96 -43.32
N TYR A 380 64.21 -9.74 -43.43
CA TYR A 380 63.64 -9.01 -44.55
C TYR A 380 62.31 -8.36 -44.25
N HIS A 381 62.22 -7.14 -44.64
CA HIS A 381 61.04 -6.28 -44.59
C HIS A 381 59.90 -6.78 -45.47
N GLY A 382 58.66 -6.53 -44.99
CA GLY A 382 57.69 -5.95 -45.92
C GLY A 382 56.42 -6.75 -46.20
N ARG A 383 55.35 -6.09 -45.90
CA ARG A 383 54.06 -6.04 -46.57
C ARG A 383 52.88 -6.88 -46.00
N ASN A 384 51.92 -6.08 -45.56
CA ASN A 384 50.53 -6.37 -45.36
C ASN A 384 49.91 -7.33 -46.38
N ALA A 385 49.20 -8.35 -45.88
CA ALA A 385 48.05 -8.93 -46.57
C ALA A 385 47.02 -9.34 -45.55
N SER A 386 45.90 -8.67 -45.62
CA SER A 386 44.65 -8.90 -44.92
C SER A 386 44.12 -10.34 -45.10
N GLY A 387 44.01 -11.06 -44.02
CA GLY A 387 43.33 -12.37 -43.95
C GLY A 387 42.41 -12.43 -42.74
N ASN A 388 41.46 -11.50 -42.67
CA ASN A 388 40.44 -11.50 -41.63
C ASN A 388 39.12 -11.93 -42.25
N THR A 389 38.87 -13.23 -42.33
CA THR A 389 37.54 -13.78 -42.69
C THR A 389 37.28 -15.07 -41.93
N GLY A 390 36.50 -14.97 -40.87
CA GLY A 390 35.95 -16.14 -40.18
C GLY A 390 35.51 -15.88 -38.74
N LYS A 391 36.30 -15.16 -37.96
CA LYS A 391 35.97 -14.97 -36.51
C LYS A 391 34.96 -13.86 -36.23
N GLY A 392 34.81 -12.87 -37.12
CA GLY A 392 33.85 -11.76 -36.92
C GLY A 392 32.40 -12.14 -37.20
N ARG A 393 32.14 -13.02 -38.16
CA ARG A 393 30.75 -13.39 -38.54
C ARG A 393 30.03 -14.24 -37.50
N GLU A 394 30.73 -15.16 -36.83
CA GLU A 394 30.08 -15.99 -35.78
C GLU A 394 29.81 -15.21 -34.48
N ALA A 395 30.72 -14.32 -34.08
CA ALA A 395 30.50 -13.44 -32.94
C ALA A 395 29.34 -12.45 -33.18
N ASP A 396 29.21 -11.97 -34.42
CA ASP A 396 28.09 -11.09 -34.82
C ASP A 396 26.75 -11.80 -34.89
N VAL A 397 26.69 -13.05 -35.33
CA VAL A 397 25.46 -13.84 -35.36
C VAL A 397 24.98 -14.17 -33.94
N LEU A 398 25.88 -14.52 -33.01
CA LEU A 398 25.53 -14.81 -31.59
C LEU A 398 25.17 -13.53 -30.82
N SER A 399 25.85 -12.43 -31.09
CA SER A 399 25.48 -11.12 -30.55
C SER A 399 24.18 -10.59 -31.16
N GLY A 400 23.89 -10.91 -32.41
CA GLY A 400 22.63 -10.63 -33.09
C GLY A 400 21.47 -11.41 -32.50
N ALA A 401 21.64 -12.72 -32.24
CA ALA A 401 20.63 -13.55 -31.60
C ALA A 401 20.30 -13.07 -30.16
N GLY A 402 21.33 -12.73 -29.38
CA GLY A 402 21.15 -12.15 -28.03
C GLY A 402 20.42 -10.81 -28.07
N ARG A 403 20.74 -9.92 -29.01
CA ARG A 403 20.05 -8.64 -29.22
C ARG A 403 18.62 -8.85 -29.70
N THR A 404 18.36 -9.83 -30.55
CA THR A 404 17.01 -10.16 -31.03
C THR A 404 16.14 -10.70 -29.90
N ILE A 405 16.66 -11.57 -29.03
CA ILE A 405 15.95 -12.09 -27.84
C ILE A 405 15.64 -10.96 -26.86
N ALA A 406 16.59 -10.06 -26.61
CA ALA A 406 16.38 -8.88 -25.76
C ALA A 406 15.32 -7.93 -26.35
N ALA A 407 15.36 -7.68 -27.66
CA ALA A 407 14.38 -6.85 -28.37
C ALA A 407 12.97 -7.47 -28.37
N ILE A 408 12.87 -8.80 -28.52
CA ILE A 408 11.58 -9.52 -28.43
C ILE A 408 11.05 -9.45 -26.99
N ARG A 409 11.91 -9.65 -25.99
CA ARG A 409 11.54 -9.49 -24.57
C ARG A 409 10.99 -8.08 -24.30
N GLU A 410 11.69 -7.06 -24.79
CA GLU A 410 11.28 -5.66 -24.63
C GLU A 410 9.95 -5.36 -25.35
N ARG A 411 9.74 -5.91 -26.55
CA ARG A 411 8.48 -5.80 -27.30
C ARG A 411 7.31 -6.47 -26.57
N ILE A 412 7.53 -7.64 -25.97
CA ILE A 412 6.52 -8.33 -25.15
C ILE A 412 6.19 -7.50 -23.91
N VAL A 413 7.19 -6.94 -23.22
CA VAL A 413 7.00 -6.04 -22.08
C VAL A 413 6.22 -4.79 -22.50
N ARG A 414 6.60 -4.13 -23.60
CA ARG A 414 5.88 -2.94 -24.12
C ARG A 414 4.45 -3.27 -24.53
N ALA A 415 4.20 -4.41 -25.16
CA ALA A 415 2.84 -4.85 -25.52
C ALA A 415 1.98 -5.10 -24.27
N ALA A 416 2.54 -5.72 -23.23
CA ALA A 416 1.86 -5.92 -21.95
C ALA A 416 1.58 -4.58 -21.23
N THR A 417 2.52 -3.62 -21.30
CA THR A 417 2.39 -2.28 -20.71
C THR A 417 1.36 -1.44 -21.48
N ASN A 418 1.32 -1.53 -22.80
CA ASN A 418 0.34 -0.84 -23.64
C ASN A 418 -1.08 -1.37 -23.43
N LEU A 419 -1.25 -2.68 -23.19
CA LEU A 419 -2.53 -3.27 -22.82
C LEU A 419 -3.02 -2.75 -21.45
N THR A 420 -2.12 -2.53 -20.50
CA THR A 420 -2.47 -1.92 -19.20
C THR A 420 -2.72 -0.42 -19.31
N GLY A 421 -2.02 0.29 -20.20
CA GLY A 421 -2.23 1.72 -20.52
C GLY A 421 -3.58 1.97 -21.23
N TYR A 422 -3.95 1.13 -22.17
CA TYR A 422 -5.25 1.18 -22.85
C TYR A 422 -6.42 1.03 -21.87
N ARG A 423 -6.28 0.20 -20.82
CA ARG A 423 -7.27 0.07 -19.74
C ARG A 423 -7.47 1.35 -18.94
N ARG A 424 -6.42 2.10 -18.64
CA ARG A 424 -6.54 3.38 -17.91
C ARG A 424 -7.33 4.42 -18.72
N THR A 425 -7.20 4.43 -20.04
CA THR A 425 -7.94 5.34 -20.91
C THR A 425 -9.40 4.93 -21.10
N VAL A 426 -9.69 3.64 -21.15
CA VAL A 426 -11.07 3.11 -21.24
C VAL A 426 -11.83 3.32 -19.93
N ASP A 427 -11.17 3.12 -18.76
CA ASP A 427 -11.78 3.44 -17.46
C ASP A 427 -12.06 4.96 -17.31
N ALA A 428 -11.18 5.82 -17.82
CA ALA A 428 -11.40 7.27 -17.82
C ALA A 428 -12.51 7.73 -18.77
N SER A 429 -12.67 7.07 -19.93
CA SER A 429 -13.74 7.37 -20.90
C SER A 429 -15.08 6.72 -20.51
N GLY A 430 -15.06 5.52 -19.89
CA GLY A 430 -16.27 4.82 -19.45
C GLY A 430 -16.98 5.51 -18.27
N ARG A 431 -16.32 6.39 -17.54
CA ARG A 431 -16.94 7.22 -16.49
C ARG A 431 -17.68 8.46 -17.04
N LYS A 432 -17.42 8.87 -18.29
CA LYS A 432 -18.05 10.06 -18.86
C LYS A 432 -19.48 9.83 -19.37
N ASP A 433 -19.89 8.59 -19.64
CA ASP A 433 -21.17 8.29 -20.28
C ASP A 433 -22.20 7.53 -19.42
N ARG A 434 -22.03 7.49 -18.09
CA ARG A 434 -23.08 6.99 -17.21
C ARG A 434 -23.85 8.16 -16.61
N PRO A 435 -25.15 8.28 -16.87
CA PRO A 435 -25.98 9.23 -16.15
C PRO A 435 -25.94 8.84 -14.67
N ASP A 436 -25.61 9.82 -13.85
CA ASP A 436 -25.48 9.71 -12.40
C ASP A 436 -26.87 9.33 -11.82
N THR A 437 -27.05 8.06 -11.48
CA THR A 437 -28.31 7.55 -10.91
C THR A 437 -28.63 8.19 -9.57
N GLU A 438 -27.67 8.85 -8.93
CA GLU A 438 -27.85 9.59 -7.68
C GLU A 438 -28.49 10.97 -7.93
N THR A 439 -28.21 11.61 -9.06
CA THR A 439 -28.84 12.87 -9.47
C THR A 439 -30.31 12.67 -9.87
N HIS A 440 -30.67 11.52 -10.43
CA HIS A 440 -32.07 11.18 -10.72
C HIS A 440 -32.90 10.92 -9.45
N ARG A 441 -32.30 10.29 -8.41
CA ARG A 441 -32.96 10.12 -7.12
C ARG A 441 -33.19 11.43 -6.37
N ARG A 442 -32.24 12.37 -6.45
CA ARG A 442 -32.41 13.71 -5.84
C ARG A 442 -33.40 14.59 -6.59
N LYS A 443 -33.46 14.49 -7.93
CA LYS A 443 -34.48 15.21 -8.73
C LYS A 443 -35.89 14.63 -8.52
N SER A 444 -36.05 13.32 -8.36
CA SER A 444 -37.35 12.71 -8.04
C SER A 444 -37.81 13.06 -6.60
N ALA A 445 -36.88 13.16 -5.64
CA ALA A 445 -37.22 13.57 -4.29
C ALA A 445 -37.62 15.06 -4.20
N MET A 446 -36.97 15.94 -4.97
CA MET A 446 -37.35 17.36 -5.04
C MET A 446 -38.66 17.60 -5.83
N ALA A 447 -38.98 16.80 -6.82
CA ALA A 447 -40.25 16.89 -7.53
C ALA A 447 -41.44 16.44 -6.67
N GLY A 448 -41.24 15.49 -5.74
CA GLY A 448 -42.27 15.05 -4.77
C GLY A 448 -42.61 16.09 -3.71
N ILE A 449 -41.63 16.88 -3.28
CA ILE A 449 -41.87 17.94 -2.27
C ILE A 449 -42.59 19.15 -2.87
N GLY A 450 -42.38 19.43 -4.15
CA GLY A 450 -43.07 20.55 -4.86
C GLY A 450 -44.55 20.32 -5.09
N THR A 451 -45.03 19.07 -5.09
CA THR A 451 -46.46 18.71 -5.33
C THR A 451 -47.26 18.68 -4.03
N GLU A 452 -46.61 18.41 -2.86
CA GLU A 452 -47.30 18.46 -1.57
C GLU A 452 -47.57 19.88 -1.04
N ILE A 453 -46.76 20.87 -1.47
CA ILE A 453 -46.95 22.27 -1.03
C ILE A 453 -48.06 22.95 -1.81
N LYS A 454 -48.40 22.51 -3.03
CA LYS A 454 -49.53 23.05 -3.85
C LYS A 454 -50.92 22.48 -3.53
N GLN A 455 -51.02 21.52 -2.62
CA GLN A 455 -52.30 20.97 -2.16
C GLN A 455 -52.73 21.44 -0.76
N ARG A 456 -51.99 22.40 -0.17
CA ARG A 456 -52.35 22.99 1.13
C ARG A 456 -52.50 24.51 1.11
N GLU A 457 -52.59 25.12 -0.04
CA GLU A 457 -53.18 26.43 -0.26
C GLU A 457 -54.51 26.23 -1.06
#